data_0e3dcf3f9c01ff17982d066b1c285dc5
#
_entry.id   0e3dcf3f9c01ff17982d066b1c285dc5
#
_cell.length_a   1.000
_cell.length_b   1.000
_cell.length_c   1.000
_cell.angle_alpha   90.00
_cell.angle_beta   90.00
_cell.angle_gamma   90.00
#
_symmetry.space_group_name_H-M   'P 1'
#
loop_
_entity.id
_entity.type
_entity.pdbx_description
1 polymer ?
#
loop_
_entity_poly.entity_id
_entity_poly.type
_entity_poly.pdbx_seq_one_letter_code
_entity_poly.pdbx_strand_id
1 'polypeptide(L)'
;MLLALDDAISSAVLAGRAADAEIFGVIDLTSKIEARIGAISLGRAIQFVANASVLGYDVRGAMVLYGEPGTPSLRIWDCEHLWAQYGGALLEP
;
A
#
# COMPACT_ATOMS: atom_id res chain seq x y z
N MET A 1 -4.96 21.02 3.15
CA MET A 1 -4.09 20.83 2.61
C MET A 1 -3.73 19.61 2.45
N LEU A 2 -3.46 19.25 1.75
CA LEU A 2 -3.21 18.22 1.59
C LEU A 2 -2.19 17.62 1.89
N LEU A 3 -2.10 16.80 2.13
CA LEU A 3 -1.27 16.18 2.56
C LEU A 3 -0.66 15.32 1.79
N ALA A 4 0.01 15.62 0.87
CA ALA A 4 0.87 14.80 0.13
C ALA A 4 1.87 14.18 1.03
N LEU A 5 2.32 12.98 0.72
CA LEU A 5 3.46 12.41 1.37
C LEU A 5 4.64 13.32 1.15
N ASP A 6 5.40 13.57 2.20
CA ASP A 6 6.60 14.35 1.99
C ASP A 6 7.68 13.48 1.30
N ASP A 7 8.67 14.15 0.74
CA ASP A 7 9.70 13.47 -0.05
C ASP A 7 10.52 12.49 0.78
N ALA A 8 10.71 12.78 2.07
CA ALA A 8 11.47 11.89 2.93
C ALA A 8 10.74 10.57 3.12
N ILE A 9 9.43 10.62 3.32
CA ILE A 9 8.62 9.41 3.48
C ILE A 9 8.59 8.65 2.16
N SER A 10 8.38 9.32 1.04
CA SER A 10 8.34 8.67 -0.27
C SER A 10 9.67 7.97 -0.58
N SER A 11 10.78 8.63 -0.32
CA SER A 11 12.10 8.04 -0.55
C SER A 11 12.35 6.85 0.35
N ALA A 12 11.92 6.93 1.62
CA ALA A 12 12.08 5.83 2.55
C ALA A 12 11.26 4.62 2.13
N VAL A 13 10.05 4.84 1.62
CA VAL A 13 9.21 3.76 1.12
C VAL A 13 9.87 3.08 -0.08
N LEU A 14 10.38 3.86 -1.02
CA LEU A 14 11.06 3.29 -2.19
C LEU A 14 12.30 2.49 -1.77
N ALA A 15 13.08 3.01 -0.83
CA ALA A 15 14.26 2.32 -0.34
C ALA A 15 13.89 1.03 0.38
N GLY A 16 12.75 1.01 1.09
CA GLY A 16 12.29 -0.17 1.84
C GLY A 16 11.30 -1.04 1.10
N ARG A 17 11.19 -0.91 -0.20
CA ARG A 17 10.15 -1.59 -0.99
C ARG A 17 10.16 -3.11 -0.90
N ALA A 18 11.29 -3.70 -0.54
CA ALA A 18 11.40 -5.14 -0.39
C ALA A 18 11.05 -5.63 1.02
N ALA A 19 10.80 -4.70 1.95
CA ALA A 19 10.46 -5.08 3.33
C ALA A 19 9.10 -5.78 3.36
N ASP A 20 8.91 -6.62 4.37
CA ASP A 20 7.64 -7.31 4.56
C ASP A 20 6.54 -6.32 4.93
N ALA A 21 5.36 -6.55 4.39
CA ALA A 21 4.20 -5.72 4.64
C ALA A 21 2.95 -6.58 4.81
N GLU A 22 1.94 -5.99 5.44
CA GLU A 22 0.63 -6.61 5.58
C GLU A 22 -0.43 -5.58 5.21
N ILE A 23 -1.51 -6.04 4.61
CA ILE A 23 -2.63 -5.18 4.23
C ILE A 23 -3.86 -5.60 5.02
N PHE A 24 -4.48 -4.64 5.68
CA PHE A 24 -5.70 -4.84 6.46
C PHE A 24 -6.81 -3.96 5.89
N GLY A 25 -8.05 -4.31 6.15
CA GLY A 25 -9.19 -3.48 5.81
C GLY A 25 -9.62 -3.52 4.35
N VAL A 26 -9.21 -4.57 3.63
CA VAL A 26 -9.61 -4.79 2.25
C VAL A 26 -10.89 -5.62 2.23
N ILE A 27 -11.91 -5.17 1.51
CA ILE A 27 -13.17 -5.90 1.41
C ILE A 27 -13.30 -6.46 0.00
N ASP A 28 -13.47 -7.78 -0.10
CA ASP A 28 -13.77 -8.43 -1.37
C ASP A 28 -15.21 -8.10 -1.74
N LEU A 29 -15.41 -7.39 -2.82
CA LEU A 29 -16.78 -6.95 -3.20
C LEU A 29 -17.69 -8.08 -3.64
N THR A 30 -17.12 -9.20 -4.03
CA THR A 30 -17.93 -10.37 -4.41
C THR A 30 -18.45 -11.11 -3.19
N SER A 31 -17.58 -11.42 -2.24
CA SER A 31 -17.95 -12.18 -1.05
C SER A 31 -18.42 -11.31 0.11
N LYS A 32 -18.11 -10.02 0.09
CA LYS A 32 -18.36 -9.06 1.16
C LYS A 32 -17.60 -9.38 2.43
N ILE A 33 -16.51 -10.10 2.31
CA ILE A 33 -15.69 -10.52 3.43
C ILE A 33 -14.40 -9.74 3.43
N GLU A 34 -13.94 -9.36 4.59
CA GLU A 34 -12.65 -8.69 4.73
C GLU A 34 -11.53 -9.67 4.40
N ALA A 35 -10.63 -9.26 3.53
CA ALA A 35 -9.44 -10.03 3.20
C ALA A 35 -8.26 -9.41 3.94
N ARG A 36 -7.36 -10.27 4.40
CA ARG A 36 -6.14 -9.84 5.06
C ARG A 36 -4.99 -10.43 4.28
N ILE A 37 -4.10 -9.58 3.79
CA ILE A 37 -3.02 -10.00 2.94
C ILE A 37 -1.72 -9.77 3.69
N GLY A 38 -0.96 -10.82 3.91
CA GLY A 38 0.30 -10.73 4.62
C GLY A 38 1.43 -11.37 3.87
N ALA A 39 2.63 -11.18 4.38
CA ALA A 39 3.84 -11.79 3.85
C ALA A 39 4.10 -11.40 2.39
N ILE A 40 3.86 -10.12 2.05
CA ILE A 40 4.21 -9.61 0.73
C ILE A 40 5.15 -8.43 0.88
N SER A 41 5.85 -8.08 -0.18
CA SER A 41 6.75 -6.93 -0.12
C SER A 41 5.96 -5.63 -0.09
N LEU A 42 6.54 -4.60 0.51
CA LEU A 42 5.90 -3.30 0.58
C LEU A 42 5.54 -2.77 -0.81
N GLY A 43 6.43 -2.92 -1.79
CA GLY A 43 6.16 -2.47 -3.15
C GLY A 43 4.95 -3.15 -3.75
N ARG A 44 4.81 -4.46 -3.55
CA ARG A 44 3.65 -5.19 -4.05
C ARG A 44 2.38 -4.83 -3.30
N ALA A 45 2.48 -4.54 -2.00
CA ALA A 45 1.33 -4.09 -1.23
C ALA A 45 0.80 -2.76 -1.78
N ILE A 46 1.71 -1.84 -2.11
CA ILE A 46 1.33 -0.56 -2.68
C ILE A 46 0.67 -0.76 -4.05
N GLN A 47 1.24 -1.61 -4.89
CA GLN A 47 0.65 -1.92 -6.19
C GLN A 47 -0.76 -2.47 -6.02
N PHE A 48 -0.94 -3.42 -5.10
CA PHE A 48 -2.25 -4.03 -4.89
C PHE A 48 -3.27 -2.98 -4.47
N VAL A 49 -2.97 -2.18 -3.46
CA VAL A 49 -3.93 -1.21 -2.94
C VAL A 49 -4.24 -0.14 -3.99
N ALA A 50 -3.24 0.31 -4.73
CA ALA A 50 -3.43 1.34 -5.74
C ALA A 50 -4.33 0.88 -6.88
N ASN A 51 -4.37 -0.42 -7.17
CA ASN A 51 -5.11 -0.97 -8.30
C ASN A 51 -6.29 -1.85 -7.89
N ALA A 52 -6.56 -1.95 -6.59
CA ALA A 52 -7.50 -2.95 -6.08
C ALA A 52 -8.94 -2.73 -6.56
N SER A 53 -9.33 -1.50 -6.81
CA SER A 53 -10.70 -1.23 -7.22
C SER A 53 -11.03 -1.89 -8.56
N VAL A 54 -10.07 -1.95 -9.48
CA VAL A 54 -10.30 -2.63 -10.76
C VAL A 54 -10.28 -4.14 -10.63
N LEU A 55 -9.80 -4.65 -9.50
CA LEU A 55 -9.77 -6.09 -9.23
C LEU A 55 -10.96 -6.56 -8.41
N GLY A 56 -11.88 -5.66 -8.06
CA GLY A 56 -13.07 -6.03 -7.33
C GLY A 56 -12.96 -5.94 -5.82
N TYR A 57 -12.08 -5.07 -5.32
CA TYR A 57 -11.91 -4.87 -3.88
C TYR A 57 -12.21 -3.44 -3.48
N ASP A 58 -12.75 -3.28 -2.28
CA ASP A 58 -12.94 -1.98 -1.67
C ASP A 58 -11.78 -1.77 -0.71
N VAL A 59 -10.97 -0.76 -0.96
CA VAL A 59 -9.78 -0.46 -0.16
C VAL A 59 -9.86 0.90 0.52
N ARG A 60 -11.07 1.50 0.62
CA ARG A 60 -11.23 2.81 1.23
C ARG A 60 -10.80 2.82 2.70
N GLY A 61 -10.96 1.70 3.39
CA GLY A 61 -10.50 1.56 4.77
C GLY A 61 -9.21 0.79 4.92
N ALA A 62 -8.51 0.52 3.81
CA ALA A 62 -7.33 -0.33 3.86
C ALA A 62 -6.14 0.40 4.48
N MET A 63 -5.29 -0.38 5.15
CA MET A 63 -4.04 0.10 5.69
C MET A 63 -2.93 -0.86 5.31
N VAL A 64 -1.80 -0.32 4.88
CA VAL A 64 -0.59 -1.11 4.67
C VAL A 64 0.33 -0.86 5.86
N LEU A 65 0.62 -1.92 6.60
CA LEU A 65 1.54 -1.86 7.74
C LEU A 65 2.88 -2.46 7.32
N TYR A 66 3.96 -1.79 7.65
CA TYR A 66 5.29 -2.21 7.27
C TYR A 66 6.32 -1.64 8.24
N GLY A 67 7.51 -2.25 8.24
CA GLY A 67 8.62 -1.73 9.02
C GLY A 67 8.47 -1.94 10.50
N GLU A 68 9.10 -1.07 11.26
CA GLU A 68 9.14 -1.17 12.72
C GLU A 68 7.82 -0.72 13.34
N PRO A 69 7.49 -1.20 14.53
CA PRO A 69 6.32 -0.69 15.25
C PRO A 69 6.40 0.83 15.38
N GLY A 70 5.29 1.49 15.14
CA GLY A 70 5.24 2.94 15.17
C GLY A 70 5.44 3.62 13.83
N THR A 71 5.82 2.86 12.80
CA THR A 71 5.89 3.41 11.45
C THR A 71 4.48 3.77 10.98
N PRO A 72 4.26 4.95 10.39
CA PRO A 72 2.94 5.31 9.92
C PRO A 72 2.46 4.35 8.84
N SER A 73 1.19 3.95 8.93
CA SER A 73 0.59 3.10 7.91
C SER A 73 0.32 3.91 6.65
N LEU A 74 0.24 3.20 5.52
CA LEU A 74 -0.14 3.82 4.25
C LEU A 74 -1.62 3.53 3.99
N ARG A 75 -2.32 4.55 3.50
CA ARG A 75 -3.72 4.45 3.12
C ARG A 75 -3.83 4.42 1.60
N ILE A 76 -5.06 4.28 1.10
CA ILE A 76 -5.27 4.18 -0.34
C ILE A 76 -4.68 5.37 -1.10
N TRP A 77 -4.89 6.58 -0.61
CA TRP A 77 -4.38 7.77 -1.30
C TRP A 77 -2.85 7.82 -1.31
N ASP A 78 -2.22 7.33 -0.24
CA ASP A 78 -0.76 7.24 -0.21
C ASP A 78 -0.26 6.25 -1.24
N CYS A 79 -0.92 5.09 -1.32
CA CYS A 79 -0.53 4.05 -2.27
C CYS A 79 -0.73 4.51 -3.70
N GLU A 80 -1.85 5.19 -3.97
CA GLU A 80 -2.08 5.72 -5.31
C GLU A 80 -1.03 6.75 -5.70
N HIS A 81 -0.66 7.63 -4.76
CA HIS A 81 0.38 8.62 -5.02
C HIS A 81 1.73 7.96 -5.28
N LEU A 82 2.11 7.00 -4.44
CA LEU A 82 3.38 6.30 -4.59
C LEU A 82 3.44 5.49 -5.88
N TRP A 83 2.35 4.83 -6.23
CA TRP A 83 2.30 4.07 -7.47
C TRP A 83 2.39 4.99 -8.68
N ALA A 84 1.73 6.14 -8.64
CA ALA A 84 1.82 7.12 -9.72
C ALA A 84 3.23 7.70 -9.84
N GLN A 85 3.92 7.87 -8.71
CA GLN A 85 5.25 8.46 -8.69
C GLN A 85 6.33 7.49 -9.13
N TYR A 86 6.30 6.26 -8.62
CA TYR A 86 7.37 5.30 -8.82
C TYR A 86 7.04 4.13 -9.73
N GLY A 87 5.77 3.76 -9.82
CA GLY A 87 5.35 2.66 -10.70
C GLY A 87 6.14 1.39 -10.47
N GLY A 88 6.64 0.82 -11.57
CA GLY A 88 7.37 -0.45 -11.52
C GLY A 88 8.64 -0.44 -10.70
N ALA A 89 9.20 0.74 -10.39
CA ALA A 89 10.38 0.81 -9.55
C ALA A 89 10.12 0.23 -8.16
N LEU A 90 8.86 0.27 -7.69
CA LEU A 90 8.49 -0.32 -6.41
C LEU A 90 8.56 -1.84 -6.41
N LEU A 91 8.58 -2.45 -7.58
CA LEU A 91 8.60 -3.91 -7.72
C LEU A 91 10.00 -4.45 -8.02
N GLU A 92 10.97 -3.57 -8.22
CA GLU A 92 12.33 -3.99 -8.51
C GLU A 92 13.03 -4.46 -7.25
N PRO A 93 13.87 -5.48 -7.36
CA PRO A 93 14.59 -5.97 -6.20
C PRO A 93 15.58 -4.97 -5.65
#